data_572344c8794b21e561289052ead9c240
#
_entry.id   572344c8794b21e561289052ead9c240
#
_cell.length_a   1.000
_cell.length_b   1.000
_cell.length_c   1.000
_cell.angle_alpha   90.00
_cell.angle_beta   90.00
_cell.angle_gamma   90.00
#
_symmetry.space_group_name_H-M   'P 1'
#
loop_
_entity.id
_entity.type
_entity.pdbx_description
1 polymer ?
#
loop_
_entity_poly.entity_id
_entity_poly.type
_entity_poly.pdbx_seq_one_letter_code
_entity_poly.pdbx_strand_id
1 'polypeptide(L)'
;ILSIYIENENLSKLYSQNLYDKLRISKDELKKVNADLETYASSIEELAILKERNRISREIHDSVGHSLSTTIIQLNAIEKLLTDKPLISDLVHELREFVTESFQDVRRAISELKPIEYENYQSLFKIKELVKSFIKLTNINVKLTISKNTWNLSRNQSIALYRLIQESLSNSSRHGKATEIRIFITFNPSNLIITISDNGIGCGNIKKGNGLNSISERIYELNGKVEFDNSNNGFTIRASFPKFSGGDFFE
;
A
#
# COMPACT_ATOMS: atom_id res chain seq x y z
N ILE A 1 13.08 -68.46 37.10
CA ILE A 1 11.74 -68.28 36.49
C ILE A 1 11.12 -66.98 37.01
N LEU A 2 11.06 -66.70 38.31
CA LEU A 2 10.46 -65.49 38.86
C LEU A 2 11.20 -64.19 38.42
N SER A 3 12.52 -64.22 38.33
CA SER A 3 13.35 -63.08 37.87
C SER A 3 13.05 -62.72 36.40
N ILE A 4 12.90 -63.68 35.55
CA ILE A 4 12.57 -63.45 34.11
C ILE A 4 11.13 -62.87 33.96
N TYR A 5 10.23 -63.27 34.82
CA TYR A 5 8.86 -62.75 34.81
C TYR A 5 8.82 -61.29 35.22
N ILE A 6 9.54 -60.89 36.29
CA ILE A 6 9.64 -59.52 36.75
C ILE A 6 10.33 -58.61 35.71
N GLU A 7 11.33 -59.12 35.05
CA GLU A 7 12.09 -58.40 34.01
C GLU A 7 11.21 -58.12 32.78
N ASN A 8 10.40 -59.10 32.35
CA ASN A 8 9.43 -58.92 31.27
C ASN A 8 8.30 -57.94 31.63
N GLU A 9 7.81 -57.95 32.87
CA GLU A 9 6.77 -57.02 33.35
C GLU A 9 7.33 -55.58 33.37
N ASN A 10 8.57 -55.38 33.82
CA ASN A 10 9.22 -54.07 33.82
C ASN A 10 9.49 -53.55 32.42
N LEU A 11 9.93 -54.42 31.47
CA LEU A 11 10.11 -54.08 30.08
C LEU A 11 8.76 -53.68 29.42
N SER A 12 7.69 -54.40 29.70
CA SER A 12 6.34 -54.07 29.20
C SER A 12 5.85 -52.71 29.74
N LYS A 13 6.07 -52.42 31.02
CA LYS A 13 5.73 -51.12 31.62
C LYS A 13 6.53 -49.97 31.00
N LEU A 14 7.82 -50.17 30.82
CA LEU A 14 8.68 -49.17 30.17
C LEU A 14 8.29 -48.90 28.72
N TYR A 15 7.95 -49.94 27.98
CA TYR A 15 7.44 -49.83 26.59
C TYR A 15 6.11 -49.06 26.51
N SER A 16 5.19 -49.38 27.41
CA SER A 16 3.92 -48.68 27.54
C SER A 16 4.08 -47.21 27.87
N GLN A 17 4.97 -46.88 28.82
CA GLN A 17 5.27 -45.48 29.16
C GLN A 17 5.86 -44.71 27.99
N ASN A 18 6.80 -45.27 27.26
CA ASN A 18 7.40 -44.67 26.06
C ASN A 18 6.34 -44.43 24.96
N LEU A 19 5.40 -45.35 24.81
CA LEU A 19 4.31 -45.22 23.83
C LEU A 19 3.33 -44.11 24.24
N TYR A 20 2.99 -44.01 25.53
CA TYR A 20 2.16 -42.92 26.06
C TYR A 20 2.83 -41.55 25.90
N ASP A 21 4.13 -41.45 26.17
CA ASP A 21 4.86 -40.20 26.00
C ASP A 21 4.92 -39.76 24.53
N LYS A 22 5.18 -40.69 23.61
CA LYS A 22 5.11 -40.42 22.15
C LYS A 22 3.72 -39.98 21.71
N LEU A 23 2.67 -40.63 22.21
CA LEU A 23 1.30 -40.28 21.87
C LEU A 23 0.93 -38.88 22.39
N ARG A 24 1.39 -38.54 23.61
CA ARG A 24 1.17 -37.21 24.20
C ARG A 24 1.85 -36.13 23.38
N ILE A 25 3.13 -36.33 23.00
CA ILE A 25 3.88 -35.37 22.16
C ILE A 25 3.18 -35.19 20.82
N SER A 26 2.83 -36.26 20.13
CA SER A 26 2.14 -36.21 18.83
C SER A 26 0.77 -35.52 18.93
N LYS A 27 0.04 -35.73 20.02
CA LYS A 27 -1.24 -35.06 20.27
C LYS A 27 -1.05 -33.55 20.50
N ASP A 28 -0.03 -33.15 21.22
CA ASP A 28 0.27 -31.73 21.47
C ASP A 28 0.73 -31.02 20.20
N GLU A 29 1.56 -31.68 19.38
CA GLU A 29 1.93 -31.19 18.04
C GLU A 29 0.72 -31.03 17.12
N LEU A 30 -0.17 -32.00 17.11
CA LEU A 30 -1.40 -31.98 16.30
C LEU A 30 -2.36 -30.85 16.73
N LYS A 31 -2.45 -30.58 18.03
CA LYS A 31 -3.20 -29.44 18.56
C LYS A 31 -2.59 -28.10 18.10
N LYS A 32 -1.28 -27.98 18.13
CA LYS A 32 -0.56 -26.78 17.68
C LYS A 32 -0.80 -26.53 16.19
N VAL A 33 -0.62 -27.58 15.38
CA VAL A 33 -0.85 -27.49 13.93
C VAL A 33 -2.31 -27.11 13.60
N ASN A 34 -3.29 -27.67 14.33
CA ASN A 34 -4.70 -27.30 14.15
C ASN A 34 -4.96 -25.83 14.51
N ALA A 35 -4.41 -25.33 15.60
CA ALA A 35 -4.54 -23.92 15.97
C ALA A 35 -3.91 -22.97 14.93
N ASP A 36 -2.74 -23.36 14.39
CA ASP A 36 -2.09 -22.61 13.32
C ASP A 36 -2.95 -22.64 12.05
N LEU A 37 -3.54 -23.79 11.68
CA LEU A 37 -4.45 -23.92 10.54
C LEU A 37 -5.71 -23.08 10.67
N GLU A 38 -6.33 -23.03 11.85
CA GLU A 38 -7.48 -22.18 12.12
C GLU A 38 -7.13 -20.70 11.94
N THR A 39 -5.96 -20.27 12.43
CA THR A 39 -5.45 -18.91 12.25
C THR A 39 -5.22 -18.58 10.78
N TYR A 40 -4.61 -19.51 10.01
CA TYR A 40 -4.41 -19.34 8.57
C TYR A 40 -5.74 -19.29 7.81
N ALA A 41 -6.70 -20.15 8.16
CA ALA A 41 -8.02 -20.18 7.51
C ALA A 41 -8.76 -18.86 7.73
N SER A 42 -8.77 -18.34 8.95
CA SER A 42 -9.35 -17.02 9.27
C SER A 42 -8.69 -15.89 8.48
N SER A 43 -7.36 -15.89 8.38
CA SER A 43 -6.61 -14.89 7.62
C SER A 43 -6.91 -14.95 6.11
N ILE A 44 -7.08 -16.15 5.55
CA ILE A 44 -7.45 -16.34 4.14
C ILE A 44 -8.86 -15.83 3.88
N GLU A 45 -9.80 -16.10 4.78
CA GLU A 45 -11.18 -15.63 4.65
C GLU A 45 -11.25 -14.09 4.68
N GLU A 46 -10.54 -13.47 5.62
CA GLU A 46 -10.42 -12.01 5.71
C GLU A 46 -9.83 -11.41 4.43
N LEU A 47 -8.75 -11.98 3.92
CA LEU A 47 -8.15 -11.55 2.66
C LEU A 47 -9.10 -11.73 1.46
N ALA A 48 -9.90 -12.79 1.42
CA ALA A 48 -10.89 -13.00 0.37
C ALA A 48 -11.99 -11.94 0.39
N ILE A 49 -12.51 -11.60 1.58
CA ILE A 49 -13.49 -10.54 1.77
C ILE A 49 -12.93 -9.18 1.32
N LEU A 50 -11.70 -8.86 1.73
CA LEU A 50 -11.02 -7.63 1.34
C LEU A 50 -10.81 -7.53 -0.19
N LYS A 51 -10.42 -8.63 -0.81
CA LYS A 51 -10.23 -8.72 -2.26
C LYS A 51 -11.55 -8.51 -3.02
N GLU A 52 -12.63 -9.13 -2.54
CA GLU A 52 -13.95 -8.99 -3.16
C GLU A 52 -14.53 -7.58 -3.00
N ARG A 53 -14.43 -6.96 -1.83
CA ARG A 53 -14.82 -5.56 -1.61
C ARG A 53 -14.11 -4.62 -2.58
N ASN A 54 -12.82 -4.84 -2.80
CA ASN A 54 -12.06 -4.01 -3.73
C ASN A 54 -12.41 -4.30 -5.21
N ARG A 55 -12.76 -5.54 -5.56
CA ARG A 55 -13.27 -5.88 -6.90
C ARG A 55 -14.57 -5.13 -7.18
N ILE A 56 -15.51 -5.21 -6.24
CA ILE A 56 -16.81 -4.52 -6.33
C ILE A 56 -16.61 -3.01 -6.42
N SER A 57 -15.77 -2.44 -5.56
CA SER A 57 -15.45 -1.00 -5.59
C SER A 57 -14.92 -0.53 -6.95
N ARG A 58 -14.07 -1.33 -7.60
CA ARG A 58 -13.57 -1.01 -8.95
C ARG A 58 -14.67 -1.12 -10.00
N GLU A 59 -15.46 -2.18 -9.99
CA GLU A 59 -16.54 -2.38 -10.95
C GLU A 59 -17.59 -1.26 -10.86
N ILE A 60 -17.94 -0.83 -9.65
CA ILE A 60 -18.86 0.29 -9.47
C ILE A 60 -18.20 1.59 -9.98
N HIS A 61 -16.93 1.83 -9.65
CA HIS A 61 -16.22 3.01 -10.13
C HIS A 61 -16.16 3.06 -11.66
N ASP A 62 -15.85 1.94 -12.30
CA ASP A 62 -15.64 1.89 -13.75
C ASP A 62 -16.99 1.92 -14.51
N SER A 63 -18.04 1.27 -14.03
CA SER A 63 -19.33 1.26 -14.71
C SER A 63 -20.19 2.48 -14.36
N VAL A 64 -20.47 2.69 -13.09
CA VAL A 64 -21.35 3.78 -12.63
C VAL A 64 -20.64 5.13 -12.71
N GLY A 65 -19.38 5.18 -12.32
CA GLY A 65 -18.56 6.40 -12.36
C GLY A 65 -18.39 6.93 -13.78
N HIS A 66 -18.11 6.05 -14.75
CA HIS A 66 -17.99 6.43 -16.15
C HIS A 66 -19.33 6.89 -16.74
N SER A 67 -20.41 6.17 -16.46
CA SER A 67 -21.75 6.51 -16.96
C SER A 67 -22.22 7.87 -16.44
N LEU A 68 -22.09 8.14 -15.14
CA LEU A 68 -22.47 9.42 -14.55
C LEU A 68 -21.60 10.58 -15.04
N SER A 69 -20.30 10.38 -15.19
CA SER A 69 -19.39 11.40 -15.76
C SER A 69 -19.77 11.75 -17.19
N THR A 70 -20.11 10.76 -18.01
CA THR A 70 -20.57 10.96 -19.39
C THR A 70 -21.90 11.72 -19.43
N THR A 71 -22.83 11.38 -18.55
CA THR A 71 -24.13 12.06 -18.43
C THR A 71 -23.93 13.53 -18.04
N ILE A 72 -23.06 13.86 -17.10
CA ILE A 72 -22.75 15.25 -16.73
C ILE A 72 -22.18 16.02 -17.93
N ILE A 73 -21.28 15.42 -18.71
CA ILE A 73 -20.71 16.05 -19.92
C ILE A 73 -21.80 16.32 -20.94
N GLN A 74 -22.73 15.37 -21.16
CA GLN A 74 -23.85 15.53 -22.09
C GLN A 74 -24.81 16.64 -21.62
N LEU A 75 -25.16 16.69 -20.33
CA LEU A 75 -25.99 17.75 -19.78
C LEU A 75 -25.35 19.13 -19.92
N ASN A 76 -24.05 19.26 -19.68
CA ASN A 76 -23.29 20.49 -19.92
C ASN A 76 -23.32 20.92 -21.38
N ALA A 77 -23.26 19.98 -22.32
CA ALA A 77 -23.36 20.29 -23.74
C ALA A 77 -24.78 20.77 -24.14
N ILE A 78 -25.83 20.13 -23.61
CA ILE A 78 -27.23 20.51 -23.83
C ILE A 78 -27.49 21.90 -23.24
N GLU A 79 -27.05 22.18 -22.00
CA GLU A 79 -27.23 23.49 -21.36
C GLU A 79 -26.62 24.63 -22.20
N LYS A 80 -25.46 24.43 -22.81
CA LYS A 80 -24.80 25.39 -23.70
C LYS A 80 -25.58 25.65 -25.02
N LEU A 81 -26.36 24.69 -25.46
CA LEU A 81 -27.17 24.82 -26.70
C LEU A 81 -28.55 25.47 -26.48
N LEU A 82 -28.96 25.63 -25.22
CA LEU A 82 -30.28 26.13 -24.83
C LEU A 82 -30.31 27.63 -24.51
N THR A 83 -29.48 28.44 -25.15
CA THR A 83 -29.37 29.90 -24.93
C THR A 83 -30.65 30.66 -25.07
N ASP A 84 -31.60 30.21 -25.89
CA ASP A 84 -32.83 30.91 -26.21
C ASP A 84 -34.09 30.39 -25.49
N LYS A 85 -33.93 29.43 -24.55
CA LYS A 85 -35.04 28.80 -23.82
C LYS A 85 -34.75 28.70 -22.32
N PRO A 86 -34.89 29.80 -21.56
CA PRO A 86 -34.46 29.85 -20.16
C PRO A 86 -35.12 28.80 -19.27
N LEU A 87 -36.43 28.54 -19.41
CA LEU A 87 -37.15 27.52 -18.64
C LEU A 87 -36.58 26.09 -18.81
N ILE A 88 -36.14 25.75 -20.03
CA ILE A 88 -35.56 24.42 -20.31
C ILE A 88 -34.13 24.40 -19.84
N SER A 89 -33.39 25.49 -19.96
CA SER A 89 -32.02 25.63 -19.45
C SER A 89 -31.97 25.44 -17.94
N ASP A 90 -32.92 26.03 -17.19
CA ASP A 90 -33.03 25.90 -15.75
C ASP A 90 -33.29 24.44 -15.34
N LEU A 91 -34.19 23.74 -16.02
CA LEU A 91 -34.46 22.32 -15.77
C LEU A 91 -33.23 21.41 -16.03
N VAL A 92 -32.50 21.71 -17.12
CA VAL A 92 -31.26 20.97 -17.42
C VAL A 92 -30.17 21.24 -16.38
N HIS A 93 -30.10 22.48 -15.90
CA HIS A 93 -29.18 22.84 -14.82
C HIS A 93 -29.49 22.10 -13.52
N GLU A 94 -30.75 22.09 -13.07
CA GLU A 94 -31.20 21.33 -11.91
C GLU A 94 -30.89 19.83 -12.05
N LEU A 95 -31.16 19.25 -13.21
CA LEU A 95 -30.86 17.85 -13.49
C LEU A 95 -29.36 17.57 -13.44
N ARG A 96 -28.53 18.45 -13.97
CA ARG A 96 -27.07 18.34 -13.91
C ARG A 96 -26.54 18.42 -12.48
N GLU A 97 -27.09 19.32 -11.66
CA GLU A 97 -26.73 19.40 -10.24
C GLU A 97 -27.11 18.13 -9.49
N PHE A 98 -28.33 17.63 -9.70
CA PHE A 98 -28.76 16.36 -9.10
C PHE A 98 -27.87 15.16 -9.48
N VAL A 99 -27.52 15.03 -10.76
CA VAL A 99 -26.61 13.96 -11.22
C VAL A 99 -25.22 14.14 -10.63
N THR A 100 -24.74 15.39 -10.48
CA THR A 100 -23.42 15.68 -9.89
C THR A 100 -23.39 15.31 -8.42
N GLU A 101 -24.43 15.64 -7.66
CA GLU A 101 -24.56 15.25 -6.25
C GLU A 101 -24.64 13.74 -6.09
N SER A 102 -25.49 13.08 -6.88
CA SER A 102 -25.59 11.60 -6.89
C SER A 102 -24.25 10.94 -7.21
N PHE A 103 -23.46 11.51 -8.11
CA PHE A 103 -22.13 11.02 -8.42
C PHE A 103 -21.17 11.14 -7.24
N GLN A 104 -21.24 12.26 -6.49
CA GLN A 104 -20.42 12.44 -5.29
C GLN A 104 -20.81 11.45 -4.19
N ASP A 105 -22.10 11.15 -4.02
CA ASP A 105 -22.58 10.17 -3.05
C ASP A 105 -22.11 8.76 -3.40
N VAL A 106 -22.18 8.37 -4.65
CA VAL A 106 -21.62 7.09 -5.12
C VAL A 106 -20.11 7.02 -4.86
N ARG A 107 -19.37 8.10 -5.11
CA ARG A 107 -17.92 8.15 -4.84
C ARG A 107 -17.62 8.03 -3.34
N ARG A 108 -18.42 8.66 -2.47
CA ARG A 108 -18.31 8.51 -1.01
C ARG A 108 -18.55 7.06 -0.58
N ALA A 109 -19.66 6.46 -1.01
CA ALA A 109 -19.99 5.07 -0.69
C ALA A 109 -18.91 4.09 -1.18
N ILE A 110 -18.36 4.29 -2.38
CA ILE A 110 -17.22 3.49 -2.89
C ILE A 110 -15.98 3.67 -2.01
N SER A 111 -15.71 4.88 -1.54
CA SER A 111 -14.55 5.15 -0.66
C SER A 111 -14.68 4.44 0.68
N GLU A 112 -15.87 4.37 1.25
CA GLU A 112 -16.16 3.65 2.49
C GLU A 112 -16.08 2.12 2.32
N LEU A 113 -16.36 1.61 1.12
CA LEU A 113 -16.21 0.19 0.80
C LEU A 113 -14.75 -0.25 0.68
N LYS A 114 -13.82 0.69 0.43
CA LYS A 114 -12.38 0.36 0.34
C LYS A 114 -11.78 0.23 1.74
N PRO A 115 -11.33 -0.97 2.14
CA PRO A 115 -10.63 -1.12 3.40
C PRO A 115 -9.32 -0.33 3.36
N ILE A 116 -9.07 0.47 4.38
CA ILE A 116 -7.84 1.27 4.55
C ILE A 116 -6.60 0.34 4.49
N GLU A 117 -6.71 -0.85 5.06
CA GLU A 117 -5.67 -1.88 5.04
C GLU A 117 -5.33 -2.37 3.63
N TYR A 118 -6.32 -2.48 2.75
CA TYR A 118 -6.11 -2.89 1.36
C TYR A 118 -5.44 -1.80 0.51
N GLU A 119 -5.76 -0.52 0.72
CA GLU A 119 -5.07 0.59 0.05
C GLU A 119 -3.59 0.62 0.43
N ASN A 120 -3.25 0.31 1.65
CA ASN A 120 -1.89 0.23 2.14
C ASN A 120 -1.12 -0.94 1.53
N TYR A 121 -1.71 -2.13 1.53
CA TYR A 121 -1.13 -3.29 0.87
C TYR A 121 -0.90 -3.02 -0.62
N GLN A 122 -1.86 -2.39 -1.30
CA GLN A 122 -1.70 -1.98 -2.69
C GLN A 122 -0.61 -0.93 -2.88
N SER A 123 -0.44 0.03 -1.97
CA SER A 123 0.58 1.07 -2.13
C SER A 123 2.00 0.49 -2.06
N LEU A 124 2.28 -0.36 -1.08
CA LEU A 124 3.57 -1.06 -0.96
C LEU A 124 3.78 -2.09 -2.08
N PHE A 125 2.72 -2.76 -2.52
CA PHE A 125 2.78 -3.66 -3.67
C PHE A 125 3.09 -2.89 -4.96
N LYS A 126 2.44 -1.76 -5.22
CA LYS A 126 2.73 -0.89 -6.38
C LYS A 126 4.17 -0.38 -6.38
N ILE A 127 4.72 -0.08 -5.21
CA ILE A 127 6.13 0.31 -5.07
C ILE A 127 7.05 -0.86 -5.46
N LYS A 128 6.77 -2.08 -5.01
CA LYS A 128 7.54 -3.27 -5.40
C LYS A 128 7.48 -3.53 -6.90
N GLU A 129 6.31 -3.38 -7.52
CA GLU A 129 6.13 -3.53 -8.96
C GLU A 129 6.83 -2.41 -9.76
N LEU A 130 6.78 -1.17 -9.26
CA LEU A 130 7.53 -0.05 -9.84
C LEU A 130 9.04 -0.35 -9.87
N VAL A 131 9.60 -0.77 -8.74
CA VAL A 131 11.03 -1.13 -8.62
C VAL A 131 11.38 -2.29 -9.55
N LYS A 132 10.57 -3.34 -9.58
CA LYS A 132 10.77 -4.51 -10.45
C LYS A 132 10.75 -4.14 -11.93
N SER A 133 9.78 -3.31 -12.34
CA SER A 133 9.68 -2.81 -13.72
C SER A 133 10.86 -1.93 -14.08
N PHE A 134 11.31 -1.08 -13.16
CA PHE A 134 12.46 -0.22 -13.35
C PHE A 134 13.75 -1.02 -13.55
N ILE A 135 14.01 -2.03 -12.71
CA ILE A 135 15.18 -2.94 -12.88
C ILE A 135 15.15 -3.59 -14.25
N LYS A 136 13.98 -4.10 -14.68
CA LYS A 136 13.82 -4.78 -15.98
C LYS A 136 14.10 -3.86 -17.17
N LEU A 137 13.75 -2.57 -17.06
CA LEU A 137 13.89 -1.60 -18.13
C LEU A 137 15.30 -0.98 -18.21
N THR A 138 15.99 -0.82 -17.07
CA THR A 138 17.23 -0.04 -17.00
C THR A 138 18.46 -0.88 -16.70
N ASN A 139 18.31 -2.13 -16.25
CA ASN A 139 19.35 -3.00 -15.70
C ASN A 139 20.10 -2.39 -14.48
N ILE A 140 19.57 -1.33 -13.88
CA ILE A 140 20.12 -0.76 -12.65
C ILE A 140 19.72 -1.63 -11.48
N ASN A 141 20.67 -1.97 -10.61
CA ASN A 141 20.37 -2.76 -9.40
C ASN A 141 19.65 -1.90 -8.36
N VAL A 142 18.44 -2.29 -7.96
CA VAL A 142 17.67 -1.58 -6.91
C VAL A 142 17.41 -2.51 -5.74
N LYS A 143 17.90 -2.12 -4.56
CA LYS A 143 17.65 -2.83 -3.29
C LYS A 143 16.55 -2.11 -2.51
N LEU A 144 15.37 -2.72 -2.41
CA LEU A 144 14.24 -2.21 -1.63
C LEU A 144 14.12 -2.96 -0.31
N THR A 145 14.21 -2.25 0.80
CA THR A 145 14.03 -2.76 2.16
C THR A 145 12.88 -2.04 2.83
N ILE A 146 11.90 -2.81 3.32
CA ILE A 146 10.73 -2.29 4.05
C ILE A 146 10.75 -2.91 5.44
N SER A 147 10.53 -2.11 6.50
CA SER A 147 10.46 -2.61 7.87
C SER A 147 9.32 -3.62 8.04
N LYS A 148 9.47 -4.57 8.99
CA LYS A 148 8.46 -5.61 9.22
C LYS A 148 7.15 -5.04 9.80
N ASN A 149 7.27 -4.10 10.75
CA ASN A 149 6.12 -3.47 11.37
C ASN A 149 5.66 -2.29 10.51
N THR A 150 4.54 -2.44 9.83
CA THR A 150 3.94 -1.40 9.00
C THR A 150 2.63 -0.93 9.63
N TRP A 151 2.25 0.33 9.34
CA TRP A 151 0.96 0.90 9.68
C TRP A 151 0.34 1.56 8.45
N ASN A 152 -0.95 1.89 8.53
CA ASN A 152 -1.71 2.34 7.38
C ASN A 152 -1.34 3.76 6.97
N LEU A 153 -0.89 3.93 5.72
CA LEU A 153 -0.67 5.24 5.11
C LEU A 153 -2.01 5.84 4.66
N SER A 154 -2.17 7.13 4.80
CA SER A 154 -3.28 7.82 4.13
C SER A 154 -3.09 7.73 2.60
N ARG A 155 -4.17 7.98 1.86
CA ARG A 155 -4.12 8.01 0.39
C ARG A 155 -3.08 9.01 -0.13
N ASN A 156 -3.03 10.20 0.48
CA ASN A 156 -2.09 11.24 0.09
C ASN A 156 -0.65 10.87 0.41
N GLN A 157 -0.40 10.24 1.57
CA GLN A 157 0.92 9.70 1.92
C GLN A 157 1.36 8.60 0.96
N SER A 158 0.45 7.70 0.58
CA SER A 158 0.72 6.63 -0.40
C SER A 158 1.11 7.17 -1.77
N ILE A 159 0.39 8.21 -2.24
CA ILE A 159 0.69 8.89 -3.51
C ILE A 159 2.04 9.62 -3.43
N ALA A 160 2.29 10.35 -2.34
CA ALA A 160 3.55 11.08 -2.14
C ALA A 160 4.75 10.11 -2.10
N LEU A 161 4.63 9.00 -1.37
CA LEU A 161 5.65 7.96 -1.30
C LEU A 161 5.94 7.35 -2.68
N TYR A 162 4.89 6.99 -3.43
CA TYR A 162 5.03 6.44 -4.77
C TYR A 162 5.76 7.42 -5.72
N ARG A 163 5.35 8.69 -5.73
CA ARG A 163 5.95 9.74 -6.56
C ARG A 163 7.38 10.04 -6.16
N LEU A 164 7.69 10.09 -4.87
CA LEU A 164 9.05 10.26 -4.38
C LEU A 164 9.97 9.17 -4.93
N ILE A 165 9.56 7.90 -4.83
CA ILE A 165 10.35 6.78 -5.32
C ILE A 165 10.47 6.82 -6.86
N GLN A 166 9.38 7.07 -7.57
CA GLN A 166 9.37 7.17 -9.04
C GLN A 166 10.34 8.24 -9.56
N GLU A 167 10.28 9.43 -8.98
CA GLU A 167 11.16 10.54 -9.37
C GLU A 167 12.62 10.27 -9.01
N SER A 168 12.87 9.68 -7.83
CA SER A 168 14.21 9.31 -7.41
C SER A 168 14.84 8.30 -8.37
N LEU A 169 14.12 7.24 -8.73
CA LEU A 169 14.58 6.25 -9.70
C LEU A 169 14.86 6.89 -11.06
N SER A 170 13.97 7.77 -11.53
CA SER A 170 14.15 8.49 -12.80
C SER A 170 15.39 9.38 -12.78
N ASN A 171 15.61 10.12 -11.69
CA ASN A 171 16.74 11.03 -11.55
C ASN A 171 18.07 10.27 -11.45
N SER A 172 18.12 9.19 -10.68
CA SER A 172 19.32 8.33 -10.58
C SER A 172 19.71 7.73 -11.95
N SER A 173 18.72 7.36 -12.77
CA SER A 173 18.96 6.83 -14.11
C SER A 173 19.37 7.91 -15.10
N ARG A 174 18.65 9.03 -15.17
CA ARG A 174 18.84 10.07 -16.20
C ARG A 174 20.03 10.97 -15.93
N HIS A 175 20.20 11.32 -14.65
CA HIS A 175 21.17 12.34 -14.24
C HIS A 175 22.33 11.75 -13.45
N GLY A 176 22.06 10.75 -12.60
CA GLY A 176 23.04 10.15 -11.72
C GLY A 176 24.00 9.17 -12.43
N LYS A 177 23.62 8.58 -13.56
CA LYS A 177 24.32 7.44 -14.16
C LYS A 177 24.60 6.34 -13.15
N ALA A 178 23.67 6.15 -12.22
CA ALA A 178 23.80 5.20 -11.13
C ALA A 178 23.75 3.75 -11.64
N THR A 179 24.48 2.88 -10.99
CA THR A 179 24.44 1.43 -11.22
C THR A 179 23.76 0.68 -10.08
N GLU A 180 23.68 1.29 -8.90
CA GLU A 180 22.99 0.75 -7.72
C GLU A 180 22.16 1.86 -7.04
N ILE A 181 20.93 1.51 -6.65
CA ILE A 181 20.03 2.37 -5.87
C ILE A 181 19.57 1.57 -4.65
N ARG A 182 19.56 2.21 -3.48
CA ARG A 182 19.08 1.63 -2.23
C ARG A 182 17.89 2.43 -1.73
N ILE A 183 16.81 1.73 -1.43
CA ILE A 183 15.57 2.31 -0.90
C ILE A 183 15.27 1.65 0.43
N PHE A 184 15.19 2.45 1.49
CA PHE A 184 14.79 2.03 2.82
C PHE A 184 13.49 2.73 3.19
N ILE A 185 12.47 1.94 3.57
CA ILE A 185 11.17 2.42 4.05
C ILE A 185 11.00 1.88 5.47
N THR A 186 11.07 2.77 6.46
CA THR A 186 11.03 2.41 7.87
C THR A 186 9.80 3.02 8.53
N PHE A 187 8.92 2.16 9.01
CA PHE A 187 7.74 2.54 9.78
C PHE A 187 8.09 2.56 11.27
N ASN A 188 8.12 3.74 11.86
CA ASN A 188 8.25 3.95 13.30
C ASN A 188 6.87 4.16 13.94
N PRO A 189 6.73 4.10 15.26
CA PRO A 189 5.45 4.33 15.94
C PRO A 189 4.79 5.68 15.60
N SER A 190 5.58 6.74 15.37
CA SER A 190 5.11 8.11 15.16
C SER A 190 5.32 8.65 13.75
N ASN A 191 6.18 8.03 12.94
CA ASN A 191 6.51 8.53 11.62
C ASN A 191 6.98 7.43 10.66
N LEU A 192 6.85 7.69 9.37
CA LEU A 192 7.48 6.95 8.29
C LEU A 192 8.75 7.68 7.88
N ILE A 193 9.87 6.96 7.77
CA ILE A 193 11.13 7.48 7.25
C ILE A 193 11.46 6.74 5.96
N ILE A 194 11.78 7.51 4.93
CA ILE A 194 12.20 7.01 3.63
C ILE A 194 13.62 7.53 3.37
N THR A 195 14.53 6.62 3.02
CA THR A 195 15.85 6.98 2.56
C THR A 195 16.10 6.33 1.20
N ILE A 196 16.45 7.14 0.21
CA ILE A 196 16.78 6.68 -1.13
C ILE A 196 18.18 7.21 -1.46
N SER A 197 19.10 6.31 -1.76
CA SER A 197 20.46 6.67 -2.10
C SER A 197 20.90 5.95 -3.37
N ASP A 198 21.63 6.63 -4.24
CA ASP A 198 22.26 6.05 -5.40
C ASP A 198 23.80 6.20 -5.33
N ASN A 199 24.50 5.44 -6.13
CA ASN A 199 25.95 5.47 -6.29
C ASN A 199 26.40 6.24 -7.55
N GLY A 200 25.58 7.17 -8.01
CA GLY A 200 25.86 7.94 -9.22
C GLY A 200 26.88 9.05 -9.04
N ILE A 201 26.99 9.90 -10.03
CA ILE A 201 27.97 11.02 -10.04
C ILE A 201 27.58 12.18 -9.09
N GLY A 202 26.39 12.11 -8.47
CA GLY A 202 25.83 13.23 -7.71
C GLY A 202 25.48 14.43 -8.60
N CYS A 203 25.27 15.59 -7.99
CA CYS A 203 25.10 16.86 -8.72
C CYS A 203 25.92 17.98 -8.05
N GLY A 204 26.64 18.79 -8.83
CA GLY A 204 27.54 19.83 -8.29
C GLY A 204 26.81 20.91 -7.49
N ASN A 205 25.64 21.37 -7.92
CA ASN A 205 24.71 22.25 -7.19
C ASN A 205 23.32 21.68 -7.28
N ILE A 206 22.67 21.47 -6.14
CA ILE A 206 21.27 21.00 -6.06
C ILE A 206 20.35 22.14 -6.54
N LYS A 207 20.23 22.34 -7.85
CA LYS A 207 19.13 23.11 -8.40
C LYS A 207 17.91 22.18 -8.40
N LYS A 208 17.00 22.41 -7.45
CA LYS A 208 15.73 21.70 -7.43
C LYS A 208 14.98 21.97 -8.73
N GLY A 209 14.98 21.00 -9.64
CA GLY A 209 14.11 21.03 -10.82
C GLY A 209 12.63 20.88 -10.41
N ASN A 210 11.72 21.03 -11.39
CA ASN A 210 10.28 20.95 -11.16
C ASN A 210 9.85 19.67 -10.42
N GLY A 211 10.49 18.52 -10.68
CA GLY A 211 10.19 17.25 -10.04
C GLY A 211 10.48 17.25 -8.54
N LEU A 212 11.68 17.68 -8.12
CA LEU A 212 12.06 17.74 -6.69
C LEU A 212 11.29 18.81 -5.94
N ASN A 213 10.94 19.94 -6.57
CA ASN A 213 10.09 20.97 -5.97
C ASN A 213 8.68 20.45 -5.71
N SER A 214 8.04 19.86 -6.71
CA SER A 214 6.69 19.29 -6.58
C SER A 214 6.60 18.20 -5.50
N ILE A 215 7.66 17.37 -5.38
CA ILE A 215 7.74 16.37 -4.30
C ILE A 215 7.88 17.05 -2.93
N SER A 216 8.76 18.08 -2.84
CA SER A 216 8.97 18.80 -1.58
C SER A 216 7.68 19.45 -1.09
N GLU A 217 6.95 20.15 -1.97
CA GLU A 217 5.67 20.78 -1.66
C GLU A 217 4.66 19.73 -1.13
N ARG A 218 4.52 18.62 -1.84
CA ARG A 218 3.59 17.55 -1.46
C ARG A 218 3.95 16.90 -0.11
N ILE A 219 5.23 16.77 0.19
CA ILE A 219 5.69 16.24 1.49
C ILE A 219 5.40 17.25 2.60
N TYR A 220 5.62 18.55 2.37
CA TYR A 220 5.30 19.60 3.33
C TYR A 220 3.79 19.73 3.60
N GLU A 221 2.93 19.58 2.58
CA GLU A 221 1.46 19.53 2.74
C GLU A 221 1.01 18.39 3.67
N LEU A 222 1.80 17.34 3.78
CA LEU A 222 1.55 16.20 4.68
C LEU A 222 2.24 16.38 6.06
N ASN A 223 2.65 17.58 6.41
CA ASN A 223 3.43 17.89 7.61
C ASN A 223 4.74 17.04 7.68
N GLY A 224 5.25 16.64 6.54
CA GLY A 224 6.48 15.88 6.40
C GLY A 224 7.70 16.79 6.24
N LYS A 225 8.87 16.14 6.19
CA LYS A 225 10.15 16.82 5.93
C LYS A 225 10.88 16.08 4.81
N VAL A 226 11.62 16.82 4.00
CA VAL A 226 12.49 16.23 2.96
C VAL A 226 13.83 16.95 2.94
N GLU A 227 14.89 16.16 2.90
CA GLU A 227 16.27 16.62 2.83
C GLU A 227 16.96 15.97 1.64
N PHE A 228 17.80 16.73 0.98
CA PHE A 228 18.60 16.28 -0.16
C PHE A 228 20.06 16.43 0.20
N ASP A 229 20.80 15.34 0.10
CA ASP A 229 22.24 15.32 0.33
C ASP A 229 22.97 14.89 -0.95
N ASN A 230 24.00 15.64 -1.29
CA ASN A 230 24.80 15.42 -2.46
C ASN A 230 26.24 15.16 -2.03
N SER A 231 26.64 13.91 -2.07
CA SER A 231 28.01 13.48 -1.84
C SER A 231 28.71 13.22 -3.17
N ASN A 232 30.06 13.30 -3.18
CA ASN A 232 30.86 12.99 -4.38
C ASN A 232 30.66 11.56 -4.91
N ASN A 233 29.95 10.70 -4.17
CA ASN A 233 29.68 9.30 -4.50
C ASN A 233 28.18 8.99 -4.61
N GLY A 234 27.36 9.97 -5.08
CA GLY A 234 25.94 9.74 -5.32
C GLY A 234 25.02 10.80 -4.73
N PHE A 235 23.73 10.58 -4.84
CA PHE A 235 22.68 11.46 -4.33
C PHE A 235 21.80 10.72 -3.32
N THR A 236 21.46 11.40 -2.23
CA THR A 236 20.62 10.85 -1.18
C THR A 236 19.43 11.74 -0.90
N ILE A 237 18.24 11.14 -0.85
CA ILE A 237 17.00 11.78 -0.43
C ILE A 237 16.57 11.15 0.88
N ARG A 238 16.29 11.97 1.90
CA ARG A 238 15.66 11.56 3.13
C ARG A 238 14.34 12.29 3.26
N ALA A 239 13.25 11.54 3.40
CA ALA A 239 11.93 12.10 3.64
C ALA A 239 11.29 11.46 4.86
N SER A 240 10.42 12.21 5.55
CA SER A 240 9.66 11.67 6.66
C SER A 240 8.23 12.20 6.61
N PHE A 241 7.27 11.34 6.99
CA PHE A 241 5.87 11.69 7.18
C PHE A 241 5.44 11.34 8.60
N PRO A 242 4.71 12.21 9.32
CA PRO A 242 4.10 11.82 10.59
C PRO A 242 3.08 10.70 10.35
N LYS A 243 2.92 9.82 11.34
CA LYS A 243 1.83 8.85 11.32
C LYS A 243 0.51 9.60 11.34
N PHE A 244 -0.37 9.28 10.39
CA PHE A 244 -1.69 9.87 10.35
C PHE A 244 -2.51 9.39 11.58
N SER A 245 -2.85 10.29 12.47
CA SER A 245 -3.80 10.06 13.55
C SER A 245 -5.16 10.50 13.04
N GLY A 246 -6.08 9.57 12.79
CA GLY A 246 -7.38 9.79 12.14
C GLY A 246 -8.36 10.72 12.86
N GLY A 247 -7.88 11.87 13.38
CA GLY A 247 -8.64 12.88 14.10
C GLY A 247 -8.65 14.28 13.49
N ASP A 248 -7.86 14.56 12.44
CA ASP A 248 -7.64 15.93 11.96
C ASP A 248 -8.40 16.32 10.67
N PHE A 249 -9.58 15.76 10.46
CA PHE A 249 -10.48 16.23 9.40
C PHE A 249 -11.82 16.67 9.97
N PHE A 250 -11.82 17.72 10.80
CA PHE A 250 -12.97 18.60 11.00
C PHE A 250 -12.43 19.99 11.40
N GLU A 251 -12.07 20.79 10.42
CA GLU A 251 -12.22 22.25 10.41
C GLU A 251 -12.34 22.71 8.96
#